data_b587577773079c738de5a7905efd7b51
#
_entry.id   b587577773079c738de5a7905efd7b51
#
_cell.length_a   1.000
_cell.length_b   1.000
_cell.length_c   1.000
_cell.angle_alpha   90.00
_cell.angle_beta   90.00
_cell.angle_gamma   90.00
#
_symmetry.space_group_name_H-M   'P 1'
#
loop_
_entity.id
_entity.type
_entity.pdbx_description
1 polymer ?
#
loop_
_entity_poly.entity_id
_entity_poly.type
_entity_poly.pdbx_seq_one_letter_code
_entity_poly.pdbx_strand_id
1 'polypeptide(L)'
;MEDVSSGRASMPARIAATVPSGGLLAAMPAYAPTGGGLMTKLVSLFPGNSGTSLPTHQALVIVFDAESGEPLALLDGTSITTLRTAAGSALSAELLARPDARTLAILGTGVQARAHAEAMMRVRPIQQIRVAGRNRDRAVSLASALQDTLGVDAQAVDTYRQACADADLVCAATHSPVPVVEREFLKPGVHVTSVGYNTDGREVDSATVADALVVVESVAAVLAPPPAGCNDLRLPIEEGLIEPGHIHAEIGELLTGAKAGRTSPDQITLYKSVGVAAQDAAAADLVLTAARRQGLGVTIDLSA
;
A
#
# COMPACT_ATOMS: atom_id res chain seq x y z
N MET A 1 -5.14 10.59 6.42
CA MET A 1 -4.15 11.15 5.47
C MET A 1 -4.08 12.68 5.55
N GLU A 2 -5.18 13.37 5.78
CA GLU A 2 -5.16 14.84 5.98
C GLU A 2 -4.23 15.27 7.12
N ASP A 3 -4.23 14.56 8.26
CA ASP A 3 -3.33 14.86 9.38
C ASP A 3 -1.86 14.72 9.00
N VAL A 4 -1.52 13.75 8.13
CA VAL A 4 -0.17 13.56 7.61
C VAL A 4 0.26 14.76 6.78
N SER A 5 -0.50 15.09 5.73
CA SER A 5 -0.15 16.17 4.80
C SER A 5 -0.24 17.57 5.40
N SER A 6 -1.03 17.75 6.47
CA SER A 6 -1.10 19.02 7.21
C SER A 6 -0.06 19.16 8.33
N GLY A 7 0.76 18.13 8.56
CA GLY A 7 1.74 18.11 9.64
C GLY A 7 1.16 17.97 11.06
N ARG A 8 -0.13 17.66 11.20
CA ARG A 8 -0.76 17.42 12.51
C ARG A 8 -0.42 16.04 13.08
N ALA A 9 -0.17 15.05 12.21
CA ALA A 9 0.25 13.73 12.66
C ALA A 9 1.71 13.77 13.13
N SER A 10 1.98 13.17 14.29
CA SER A 10 3.35 12.90 14.74
C SER A 10 3.71 11.48 14.32
N MET A 11 4.64 11.35 13.39
CA MET A 11 4.98 10.08 12.77
C MET A 11 6.48 10.05 12.45
N PRO A 12 7.33 9.73 13.43
CA PRO A 12 8.77 9.62 13.20
C PRO A 12 9.08 8.48 12.22
N ALA A 13 10.23 8.57 11.57
CA ALA A 13 10.71 7.52 10.70
C ALA A 13 10.79 6.19 11.46
N ARG A 14 10.44 5.09 10.78
CA ARG A 14 10.55 3.74 11.34
C ARG A 14 11.98 3.43 11.74
N ILE A 15 12.15 2.79 12.89
CA ILE A 15 13.43 2.26 13.34
C ILE A 15 13.39 0.73 13.29
N ALA A 16 14.54 0.09 13.06
CA ALA A 16 14.61 -1.37 12.97
C ALA A 16 15.87 -1.91 13.63
N ALA A 17 15.70 -3.05 14.32
CA ALA A 17 16.78 -3.93 14.70
C ALA A 17 16.88 -5.07 13.70
N THR A 18 18.10 -5.38 13.26
CA THR A 18 18.37 -6.46 12.28
C THR A 18 19.06 -7.64 12.95
N VAL A 19 18.85 -8.83 12.41
CA VAL A 19 19.54 -10.05 12.87
C VAL A 19 20.44 -10.60 11.75
N PRO A 20 21.52 -11.36 12.09
CA PRO A 20 22.46 -11.87 11.08
C PRO A 20 21.82 -12.74 9.98
N SER A 21 20.68 -13.35 10.24
CA SER A 21 19.92 -14.13 9.25
C SER A 21 19.19 -13.29 8.19
N GLY A 22 19.35 -11.95 8.21
CA GLY A 22 18.67 -11.03 7.29
C GLY A 22 17.25 -10.66 7.70
N GLY A 23 16.77 -11.13 8.86
CA GLY A 23 15.51 -10.71 9.43
C GLY A 23 15.61 -9.35 10.14
N LEU A 24 14.47 -8.68 10.34
CA LEU A 24 14.39 -7.45 11.11
C LEU A 24 13.09 -7.37 11.94
N LEU A 25 13.17 -6.60 13.03
CA LEU A 25 12.01 -6.10 13.79
C LEU A 25 12.00 -4.58 13.72
N ALA A 26 10.96 -3.99 13.17
CA ALA A 26 10.78 -2.55 13.09
C ALA A 26 9.70 -2.07 14.06
N ALA A 27 9.87 -0.84 14.57
CA ALA A 27 8.87 -0.10 15.33
C ALA A 27 8.43 1.14 14.55
N MET A 28 7.12 1.38 14.53
CA MET A 28 6.48 2.46 13.78
C MET A 28 5.47 3.18 14.69
N PRO A 29 5.93 4.07 15.59
CA PRO A 29 5.02 4.86 16.41
C PRO A 29 4.31 5.93 15.58
N ALA A 30 3.07 6.26 15.99
CA ALA A 30 2.33 7.36 15.41
C ALA A 30 1.31 7.93 16.41
N TYR A 31 1.07 9.22 16.27
CA TYR A 31 -0.09 9.91 16.81
C TYR A 31 -0.81 10.63 15.69
N ALA A 32 -2.10 10.35 15.51
CA ALA A 32 -2.97 11.01 14.54
C ALA A 32 -4.19 11.57 15.29
N PRO A 33 -4.34 12.90 15.42
CA PRO A 33 -5.38 13.51 16.25
C PRO A 33 -6.80 13.27 15.73
N THR A 34 -6.95 13.06 14.42
CA THR A 34 -8.27 12.84 13.80
C THR A 34 -8.49 11.35 13.51
N GLY A 35 -9.04 10.61 14.49
CA GLY A 35 -9.44 9.21 14.30
C GLY A 35 -8.28 8.22 14.18
N GLY A 36 -7.23 8.37 15.01
CA GLY A 36 -6.10 7.43 14.99
C GLY A 36 -5.44 7.24 16.36
N GLY A 37 -5.52 8.25 17.22
CA GLY A 37 -4.95 8.18 18.57
C GLY A 37 -3.44 7.92 18.59
N LEU A 38 -2.95 7.46 19.72
CA LEU A 38 -1.54 7.11 19.97
C LEU A 38 -1.32 5.60 19.84
N MET A 39 -0.39 5.19 19.01
CA MET A 39 -0.09 3.76 18.81
C MET A 39 1.35 3.49 18.36
N THR A 40 1.74 2.24 18.44
CA THR A 40 2.92 1.74 17.70
C THR A 40 2.60 0.44 17.00
N LYS A 41 3.06 0.30 15.75
CA LYS A 41 3.12 -0.99 15.07
C LYS A 41 4.52 -1.58 15.22
N LEU A 42 4.58 -2.81 15.69
CA LEU A 42 5.76 -3.66 15.64
C LEU A 42 5.61 -4.61 14.45
N VAL A 43 6.59 -4.63 13.55
CA VAL A 43 6.57 -5.50 12.37
C VAL A 43 7.87 -6.27 12.24
N SER A 44 7.76 -7.58 12.11
CA SER A 44 8.90 -8.43 11.79
C SER A 44 8.86 -8.84 10.32
N LEU A 45 10.02 -8.75 9.66
CA LEU A 45 10.25 -9.18 8.29
C LEU A 45 11.34 -10.24 8.28
N PHE A 46 10.98 -11.46 7.91
CA PHE A 46 11.91 -12.60 7.85
C PHE A 46 11.79 -13.28 6.47
N PRO A 47 12.56 -12.82 5.47
CA PRO A 47 12.52 -13.38 4.11
C PRO A 47 12.80 -14.89 4.06
N GLY A 48 13.62 -15.40 5.00
CA GLY A 48 13.92 -16.82 5.15
C GLY A 48 12.71 -17.71 5.47
N ASN A 49 11.57 -17.14 5.89
CA ASN A 49 10.34 -17.89 6.09
C ASN A 49 9.64 -18.27 4.77
N SER A 50 10.10 -17.73 3.64
CA SER A 50 9.55 -18.07 2.33
C SER A 50 9.65 -19.57 2.05
N GLY A 51 8.52 -20.22 1.80
CA GLY A 51 8.44 -21.68 1.60
C GLY A 51 8.28 -22.50 2.89
N THR A 52 8.19 -21.86 4.06
CA THR A 52 7.87 -22.51 5.33
C THR A 52 6.40 -22.28 5.72
N SER A 53 5.98 -22.82 6.87
CA SER A 53 4.67 -22.55 7.45
C SER A 53 4.56 -21.17 8.14
N LEU A 54 5.67 -20.46 8.35
CA LEU A 54 5.69 -19.15 8.99
C LEU A 54 5.54 -18.04 7.95
N PRO A 55 4.73 -16.99 8.24
CA PRO A 55 4.67 -15.82 7.38
C PRO A 55 6.01 -15.08 7.33
N THR A 56 6.34 -14.51 6.17
CA THR A 56 7.52 -13.64 6.03
C THR A 56 7.32 -12.27 6.67
N HIS A 57 6.07 -11.87 6.88
CA HIS A 57 5.67 -10.62 7.51
C HIS A 57 4.68 -10.91 8.63
N GLN A 58 4.98 -10.44 9.83
CA GLN A 58 4.11 -10.54 10.99
C GLN A 58 4.10 -9.19 11.71
N ALA A 59 2.97 -8.78 12.25
CA ALA A 59 2.87 -7.49 12.91
C ALA A 59 1.89 -7.49 14.08
N LEU A 60 2.18 -6.65 15.06
CA LEU A 60 1.31 -6.31 16.16
C LEU A 60 1.11 -4.79 16.20
N VAL A 61 -0.08 -4.33 16.57
CA VAL A 61 -0.35 -2.92 16.85
C VAL A 61 -0.74 -2.79 18.32
N ILE A 62 -0.04 -1.92 19.03
CA ILE A 62 -0.36 -1.57 20.42
C ILE A 62 -0.93 -0.14 20.42
N VAL A 63 -2.14 -0.01 20.96
CA VAL A 63 -2.84 1.28 21.09
C VAL A 63 -2.71 1.77 22.53
N PHE A 64 -2.45 3.05 22.70
CA PHE A 64 -2.32 3.72 23.98
C PHE A 64 -3.33 4.86 24.11
N ASP A 65 -3.73 5.13 25.32
CA ASP A 65 -4.44 6.36 25.64
C ASP A 65 -3.50 7.56 25.45
N ALA A 66 -3.95 8.57 24.72
CA ALA A 66 -3.07 9.70 24.35
C ALA A 66 -2.89 10.71 25.50
N GLU A 67 -3.70 10.64 26.56
CA GLU A 67 -3.62 11.55 27.70
C GLU A 67 -2.86 10.92 28.87
N SER A 68 -3.15 9.65 29.18
CA SER A 68 -2.56 8.94 30.30
C SER A 68 -1.35 8.08 29.94
N GLY A 69 -1.22 7.68 28.66
CA GLY A 69 -0.22 6.71 28.22
C GLY A 69 -0.56 5.26 28.55
N GLU A 70 -1.75 4.97 29.06
CA GLU A 70 -2.20 3.62 29.40
C GLU A 70 -2.29 2.74 28.14
N PRO A 71 -1.78 1.49 28.14
CA PRO A 71 -2.00 0.56 27.04
C PRO A 71 -3.46 0.12 26.99
N LEU A 72 -4.12 0.38 25.88
CA LEU A 72 -5.56 0.14 25.68
C LEU A 72 -5.85 -1.18 24.96
N ALA A 73 -5.00 -1.58 24.02
CA ALA A 73 -5.23 -2.78 23.21
C ALA A 73 -3.95 -3.28 22.54
N LEU A 74 -3.92 -4.60 22.32
CA LEU A 74 -3.02 -5.30 21.43
C LEU A 74 -3.83 -5.91 20.29
N LEU A 75 -3.51 -5.55 19.04
CA LEU A 75 -4.28 -5.94 17.85
C LEU A 75 -3.40 -6.72 16.87
N ASP A 76 -4.03 -7.55 16.03
CA ASP A 76 -3.37 -8.19 14.89
C ASP A 76 -2.97 -7.14 13.83
N GLY A 77 -1.70 -6.78 13.85
CA GLY A 77 -1.12 -5.82 12.91
C GLY A 77 -0.99 -6.35 11.49
N THR A 78 -1.02 -7.66 11.29
CA THR A 78 -0.94 -8.28 9.94
C THR A 78 -2.22 -8.02 9.16
N SER A 79 -3.38 -8.29 9.76
CA SER A 79 -4.69 -7.97 9.16
C SER A 79 -4.87 -6.46 8.97
N ILE A 80 -4.51 -5.64 9.96
CA ILE A 80 -4.53 -4.17 9.86
C ILE A 80 -3.69 -3.73 8.66
N THR A 81 -2.43 -4.18 8.55
CA THR A 81 -1.54 -3.83 7.43
C THR A 81 -2.14 -4.22 6.09
N THR A 82 -2.74 -5.40 5.99
CA THR A 82 -3.37 -5.87 4.75
C THR A 82 -4.49 -4.93 4.30
N LEU A 83 -5.41 -4.63 5.20
CA LEU A 83 -6.60 -3.84 4.89
C LEU A 83 -6.27 -2.35 4.65
N ARG A 84 -5.43 -1.71 5.51
CA ARG A 84 -5.12 -0.29 5.38
C ARG A 84 -4.29 0.02 4.13
N THR A 85 -3.44 -0.92 3.68
CA THR A 85 -2.63 -0.74 2.47
C THR A 85 -3.53 -0.75 1.23
N ALA A 86 -4.43 -1.71 1.12
CA ALA A 86 -5.40 -1.77 0.04
C ALA A 86 -6.38 -0.58 0.07
N ALA A 87 -6.79 -0.12 1.27
CA ALA A 87 -7.64 1.05 1.43
C ALA A 87 -6.94 2.34 0.96
N GLY A 88 -5.66 2.53 1.26
CA GLY A 88 -4.87 3.66 0.75
C GLY A 88 -4.79 3.68 -0.77
N SER A 89 -4.58 2.52 -1.39
CA SER A 89 -4.60 2.38 -2.85
C SER A 89 -5.99 2.61 -3.44
N ALA A 90 -7.06 2.14 -2.80
CA ALA A 90 -8.43 2.39 -3.24
C ALA A 90 -8.78 3.89 -3.14
N LEU A 91 -8.36 4.56 -2.07
CA LEU A 91 -8.50 6.02 -1.95
C LEU A 91 -7.80 6.75 -3.10
N SER A 92 -6.57 6.34 -3.44
CA SER A 92 -5.88 6.94 -4.58
C SER A 92 -6.61 6.72 -5.90
N ALA A 93 -7.17 5.52 -6.10
CA ALA A 93 -7.98 5.22 -7.27
C ALA A 93 -9.27 6.05 -7.29
N GLU A 94 -9.91 6.29 -6.14
CA GLU A 94 -11.09 7.15 -6.04
C GLU A 94 -10.79 8.60 -6.45
N LEU A 95 -9.62 9.11 -6.09
CA LEU A 95 -9.22 10.49 -6.38
C LEU A 95 -8.60 10.68 -7.77
N LEU A 96 -7.94 9.65 -8.31
CA LEU A 96 -7.07 9.79 -9.48
C LEU A 96 -7.47 8.92 -10.68
N ALA A 97 -8.14 7.79 -10.48
CA ALA A 97 -8.56 6.95 -11.59
C ALA A 97 -9.79 7.54 -12.29
N ARG A 98 -9.94 7.24 -13.58
CA ARG A 98 -11.15 7.61 -14.30
C ARG A 98 -12.39 6.95 -13.68
N PRO A 99 -13.52 7.66 -13.58
CA PRO A 99 -14.74 7.11 -12.97
C PRO A 99 -15.29 5.88 -13.69
N ASP A 100 -15.05 5.78 -15.00
CA ASP A 100 -15.51 4.70 -15.88
C ASP A 100 -14.52 3.53 -15.98
N ALA A 101 -13.49 3.46 -15.14
CA ALA A 101 -12.51 2.39 -15.13
C ALA A 101 -13.16 1.02 -14.87
N ARG A 102 -12.90 0.05 -15.77
CA ARG A 102 -13.55 -1.28 -15.78
C ARG A 102 -12.58 -2.45 -15.80
N THR A 103 -11.36 -2.24 -16.27
CA THR A 103 -10.34 -3.29 -16.36
C THR A 103 -9.24 -3.06 -15.34
N LEU A 104 -9.06 -4.03 -14.46
CA LEU A 104 -8.06 -4.02 -13.39
C LEU A 104 -6.95 -5.04 -13.67
N ALA A 105 -5.70 -4.60 -13.68
CA ALA A 105 -4.53 -5.47 -13.65
C ALA A 105 -4.05 -5.64 -12.21
N ILE A 106 -3.85 -6.87 -11.78
CA ILE A 106 -3.23 -7.23 -10.50
C ILE A 106 -1.88 -7.88 -10.78
N LEU A 107 -0.81 -7.22 -10.35
CA LEU A 107 0.56 -7.69 -10.51
C LEU A 107 1.06 -8.19 -9.15
N GLY A 108 1.22 -9.50 -9.04
CA GLY A 108 1.49 -10.21 -7.81
C GLY A 108 0.37 -11.20 -7.45
N THR A 109 0.67 -12.15 -6.54
CA THR A 109 -0.25 -13.22 -6.15
C THR A 109 -0.31 -13.43 -4.64
N GLY A 110 0.13 -12.43 -3.88
CA GLY A 110 0.17 -12.45 -2.42
C GLY A 110 -1.10 -11.87 -1.79
N VAL A 111 -1.06 -11.74 -0.46
CA VAL A 111 -2.15 -11.18 0.35
C VAL A 111 -2.55 -9.79 -0.12
N GLN A 112 -1.58 -8.93 -0.44
CA GLN A 112 -1.86 -7.58 -0.93
C GLN A 112 -2.55 -7.59 -2.31
N ALA A 113 -2.16 -8.47 -3.21
CA ALA A 113 -2.79 -8.60 -4.52
C ALA A 113 -4.30 -8.88 -4.41
N ARG A 114 -4.68 -9.80 -3.51
CA ARG A 114 -6.09 -10.11 -3.21
C ARG A 114 -6.80 -8.92 -2.60
N ALA A 115 -6.23 -8.33 -1.55
CA ALA A 115 -6.85 -7.22 -0.83
C ALA A 115 -7.05 -5.99 -1.73
N HIS A 116 -6.12 -5.71 -2.65
CA HIS A 116 -6.26 -4.64 -3.64
C HIS A 116 -7.40 -4.90 -4.62
N ALA A 117 -7.53 -6.13 -5.14
CA ALA A 117 -8.65 -6.47 -6.01
C ALA A 117 -9.99 -6.21 -5.32
N GLU A 118 -10.15 -6.69 -4.07
CA GLU A 118 -11.35 -6.48 -3.26
C GLU A 118 -11.64 -4.99 -3.00
N ALA A 119 -10.59 -4.19 -2.73
CA ALA A 119 -10.72 -2.75 -2.45
C ALA A 119 -11.06 -1.94 -3.72
N MET A 120 -10.46 -2.26 -4.87
CA MET A 120 -10.73 -1.56 -6.13
C MET A 120 -12.17 -1.77 -6.62
N MET A 121 -12.76 -2.94 -6.39
CA MET A 121 -14.16 -3.23 -6.68
C MET A 121 -15.14 -2.33 -5.91
N ARG A 122 -14.72 -1.74 -4.79
CA ARG A 122 -15.56 -0.84 -3.98
C ARG A 122 -15.59 0.59 -4.50
N VAL A 123 -14.58 1.00 -5.25
CA VAL A 123 -14.39 2.39 -5.68
C VAL A 123 -14.54 2.58 -7.19
N ARG A 124 -14.47 1.51 -7.98
CA ARG A 124 -14.66 1.57 -9.43
C ARG A 124 -15.53 0.41 -9.92
N PRO A 125 -16.28 0.60 -11.03
CA PRO A 125 -17.17 -0.42 -11.60
C PRO A 125 -16.39 -1.46 -12.39
N ILE A 126 -15.43 -2.15 -11.74
CA ILE A 126 -14.57 -3.14 -12.38
C ILE A 126 -15.41 -4.32 -12.89
N GLN A 127 -15.19 -4.69 -14.13
CA GLN A 127 -15.86 -5.80 -14.83
C GLN A 127 -14.90 -6.92 -15.18
N GLN A 128 -13.60 -6.61 -15.30
CA GLN A 128 -12.57 -7.58 -15.65
C GLN A 128 -11.32 -7.40 -14.76
N ILE A 129 -10.77 -8.52 -14.28
CA ILE A 129 -9.51 -8.56 -13.56
C ILE A 129 -8.53 -9.46 -14.31
N ARG A 130 -7.32 -8.96 -14.57
CA ARG A 130 -6.21 -9.74 -15.13
C ARG A 130 -5.13 -9.89 -14.07
N VAL A 131 -4.79 -11.13 -13.74
CA VAL A 131 -3.81 -11.46 -12.70
C VAL A 131 -2.53 -11.96 -13.35
N ALA A 132 -1.39 -11.33 -13.07
CA ALA A 132 -0.07 -11.80 -13.47
C ALA A 132 0.86 -11.97 -12.27
N GLY A 133 1.74 -12.96 -12.33
CA GLY A 133 2.73 -13.20 -11.29
C GLY A 133 3.81 -14.17 -11.75
N ARG A 134 4.94 -14.21 -11.06
CA ARG A 134 6.06 -15.13 -11.38
C ARG A 134 5.66 -16.61 -11.39
N ASN A 135 4.71 -16.98 -10.54
CA ASN A 135 4.18 -18.34 -10.47
C ASN A 135 2.79 -18.37 -11.10
N ARG A 136 2.67 -19.04 -12.25
CA ARG A 136 1.45 -19.15 -13.03
C ARG A 136 0.31 -19.83 -12.26
N ASP A 137 0.63 -20.88 -11.51
CA ASP A 137 -0.40 -21.64 -10.78
C ASP A 137 -1.00 -20.79 -9.65
N ARG A 138 -0.19 -19.97 -8.97
CA ARG A 138 -0.68 -19.01 -7.98
C ARG A 138 -1.52 -17.92 -8.62
N ALA A 139 -1.18 -17.47 -9.84
CA ALA A 139 -1.99 -16.49 -10.55
C ALA A 139 -3.35 -17.08 -10.94
N VAL A 140 -3.39 -18.33 -11.42
CA VAL A 140 -4.63 -19.06 -11.71
C VAL A 140 -5.47 -19.23 -10.45
N SER A 141 -4.86 -19.68 -9.35
CA SER A 141 -5.56 -19.87 -8.07
C SER A 141 -6.16 -18.56 -7.54
N LEU A 142 -5.40 -17.44 -7.64
CA LEU A 142 -5.90 -16.14 -7.23
C LEU A 142 -7.04 -15.66 -8.14
N ALA A 143 -6.92 -15.78 -9.46
CA ALA A 143 -7.95 -15.39 -10.41
C ALA A 143 -9.26 -16.16 -10.14
N SER A 144 -9.19 -17.49 -9.98
CA SER A 144 -10.35 -18.30 -9.61
C SER A 144 -10.99 -17.85 -8.29
N ALA A 145 -10.19 -17.62 -7.25
CA ALA A 145 -10.70 -17.15 -5.97
C ALA A 145 -11.37 -15.76 -6.06
N LEU A 146 -10.84 -14.85 -6.88
CA LEU A 146 -11.44 -13.54 -7.12
C LEU A 146 -12.76 -13.65 -7.90
N GLN A 147 -12.83 -14.52 -8.92
CA GLN A 147 -14.05 -14.78 -9.64
C GLN A 147 -15.15 -15.31 -8.71
N ASP A 148 -14.81 -16.30 -7.87
CA ASP A 148 -15.78 -16.91 -6.95
C ASP A 148 -16.26 -15.93 -5.86
N THR A 149 -15.37 -15.09 -5.33
CA THR A 149 -15.69 -14.20 -4.20
C THR A 149 -16.29 -12.86 -4.64
N LEU A 150 -15.90 -12.34 -5.81
CA LEU A 150 -16.30 -11.00 -6.27
C LEU A 150 -17.35 -11.05 -7.39
N GLY A 151 -17.59 -12.22 -7.99
CA GLY A 151 -18.52 -12.35 -9.10
C GLY A 151 -18.11 -11.59 -10.37
N VAL A 152 -16.80 -11.40 -10.57
CA VAL A 152 -16.23 -10.63 -11.69
C VAL A 152 -15.46 -11.56 -12.64
N ASP A 153 -15.37 -11.22 -13.93
CA ASP A 153 -14.50 -11.94 -14.86
C ASP A 153 -13.03 -11.75 -14.45
N ALA A 154 -12.42 -12.79 -13.88
CA ALA A 154 -11.04 -12.75 -13.41
C ALA A 154 -10.22 -13.85 -14.09
N GLN A 155 -9.14 -13.45 -14.77
CA GLN A 155 -8.31 -14.35 -15.57
C GLN A 155 -6.83 -14.17 -15.24
N ALA A 156 -6.12 -15.31 -15.13
CA ALA A 156 -4.67 -15.28 -15.06
C ALA A 156 -4.08 -15.16 -16.47
N VAL A 157 -3.10 -14.27 -16.61
CA VAL A 157 -2.34 -14.05 -17.85
C VAL A 157 -0.87 -14.37 -17.66
N ASP A 158 -0.11 -14.59 -18.76
CA ASP A 158 1.25 -15.12 -18.67
C ASP A 158 2.31 -14.06 -18.35
N THR A 159 2.05 -12.80 -18.72
CA THR A 159 3.02 -11.71 -18.55
C THR A 159 2.40 -10.47 -17.92
N TYR A 160 3.25 -9.66 -17.27
CA TYR A 160 2.83 -8.35 -16.75
C TYR A 160 2.36 -7.42 -17.87
N ARG A 161 3.00 -7.47 -19.05
CA ARG A 161 2.55 -6.75 -20.25
C ARG A 161 1.11 -7.11 -20.62
N GLN A 162 0.78 -8.41 -20.66
CA GLN A 162 -0.59 -8.85 -20.96
C GLN A 162 -1.61 -8.38 -19.91
N ALA A 163 -1.22 -8.36 -18.64
CA ALA A 163 -2.10 -7.85 -17.60
C ALA A 163 -2.35 -6.35 -17.75
N CYS A 164 -1.31 -5.56 -18.01
CA CYS A 164 -1.39 -4.11 -18.16
C CYS A 164 -2.04 -3.66 -19.48
N ALA A 165 -2.01 -4.49 -20.53
CA ALA A 165 -2.57 -4.14 -21.82
C ALA A 165 -4.07 -3.79 -21.67
N ASP A 166 -4.45 -2.57 -22.08
CA ASP A 166 -5.81 -2.02 -21.97
C ASP A 166 -6.37 -1.91 -20.54
N ALA A 167 -5.55 -2.09 -19.49
CA ALA A 167 -5.98 -1.88 -18.12
C ALA A 167 -6.28 -0.40 -17.85
N ASP A 168 -7.36 -0.12 -17.11
CA ASP A 168 -7.69 1.22 -16.61
C ASP A 168 -7.05 1.48 -15.26
N LEU A 169 -6.86 0.42 -14.47
CA LEU A 169 -6.22 0.38 -13.18
C LEU A 169 -5.14 -0.70 -13.16
N VAL A 170 -3.98 -0.39 -12.59
CA VAL A 170 -2.89 -1.34 -12.35
C VAL A 170 -2.53 -1.31 -10.87
N CYS A 171 -2.62 -2.46 -10.20
CA CYS A 171 -2.18 -2.63 -8.82
C CYS A 171 -0.93 -3.52 -8.80
N ALA A 172 0.23 -2.93 -8.54
CA ALA A 172 1.48 -3.65 -8.36
C ALA A 172 1.72 -3.90 -6.86
N ALA A 173 1.80 -5.20 -6.50
CA ALA A 173 1.97 -5.67 -5.13
C ALA A 173 2.96 -6.84 -5.08
N THR A 174 4.20 -6.58 -5.53
CA THR A 174 5.26 -7.58 -5.64
C THR A 174 6.46 -7.24 -4.74
N HIS A 175 7.40 -8.17 -4.64
CA HIS A 175 8.76 -7.94 -4.14
C HIS A 175 9.79 -8.07 -5.27
N SER A 176 9.41 -7.69 -6.49
CA SER A 176 10.30 -7.80 -7.65
C SER A 176 11.45 -6.80 -7.54
N PRO A 177 12.71 -7.23 -7.76
CA PRO A 177 13.84 -6.30 -7.88
C PRO A 177 13.93 -5.64 -9.26
N VAL A 178 13.14 -6.13 -10.21
CA VAL A 178 13.03 -5.57 -11.57
C VAL A 178 11.63 -5.06 -11.82
N PRO A 179 11.44 -4.03 -12.64
CA PRO A 179 10.14 -3.46 -12.92
C PRO A 179 9.13 -4.51 -13.40
N VAL A 180 7.93 -4.45 -12.87
CA VAL A 180 6.76 -5.20 -13.32
C VAL A 180 5.71 -4.28 -13.96
N VAL A 181 5.85 -2.98 -13.69
CA VAL A 181 5.15 -1.90 -14.38
C VAL A 181 6.18 -1.16 -15.23
N GLU A 182 6.01 -1.22 -16.54
CA GLU A 182 6.85 -0.52 -17.51
C GLU A 182 5.98 0.42 -18.34
N ARG A 183 6.51 1.61 -18.65
CA ARG A 183 5.77 2.66 -19.36
C ARG A 183 5.16 2.15 -20.67
N GLU A 184 5.87 1.31 -21.39
CA GLU A 184 5.41 0.75 -22.66
C GLU A 184 4.24 -0.24 -22.55
N PHE A 185 3.90 -0.72 -21.34
CA PHE A 185 2.74 -1.58 -21.09
C PHE A 185 1.46 -0.76 -20.86
N LEU A 186 1.60 0.53 -20.60
CA LEU A 186 0.55 1.40 -20.07
C LEU A 186 -0.12 2.22 -21.20
N LYS A 187 -1.44 2.15 -21.26
CA LYS A 187 -2.21 3.04 -22.14
C LYS A 187 -2.35 4.45 -21.52
N PRO A 188 -2.67 5.46 -22.32
CA PRO A 188 -3.07 6.78 -21.79
C PRO A 188 -4.25 6.65 -20.83
N GLY A 189 -4.24 7.49 -19.78
CA GLY A 189 -5.34 7.58 -18.82
C GLY A 189 -5.36 6.50 -17.73
N VAL A 190 -4.40 5.57 -17.71
CA VAL A 190 -4.31 4.54 -16.67
C VAL A 190 -3.99 5.18 -15.30
N HIS A 191 -4.50 4.56 -14.24
CA HIS A 191 -4.06 4.83 -12.88
C HIS A 191 -3.28 3.62 -12.35
N VAL A 192 -2.09 3.88 -11.82
CA VAL A 192 -1.21 2.86 -11.24
C VAL A 192 -1.13 3.05 -9.73
N THR A 193 -1.31 1.99 -8.96
CA THR A 193 -0.93 1.92 -7.55
C THR A 193 0.21 0.93 -7.38
N SER A 194 1.27 1.31 -6.67
CA SER A 194 2.41 0.44 -6.37
C SER A 194 2.67 0.46 -4.88
N VAL A 195 2.62 -0.73 -4.27
CA VAL A 195 2.85 -0.95 -2.83
C VAL A 195 4.01 -1.90 -2.58
N GLY A 196 4.63 -2.41 -3.64
CA GLY A 196 5.79 -3.29 -3.53
C GLY A 196 6.98 -2.57 -2.94
N TYR A 197 7.83 -3.35 -2.27
CA TYR A 197 9.04 -2.86 -1.65
C TYR A 197 10.19 -3.84 -1.95
N ASN A 198 11.30 -3.31 -2.40
CA ASN A 198 12.53 -4.07 -2.61
C ASN A 198 13.74 -3.17 -2.33
N THR A 199 14.74 -3.68 -1.60
CA THR A 199 15.97 -2.94 -1.28
C THR A 199 16.94 -2.88 -2.44
N ASP A 200 16.87 -3.87 -3.35
CA ASP A 200 17.85 -4.07 -4.42
C ASP A 200 17.36 -3.57 -5.79
N GLY A 201 16.10 -3.13 -5.86
CA GLY A 201 15.51 -2.67 -7.11
C GLY A 201 14.19 -1.95 -6.93
N ARG A 202 13.40 -1.87 -8.00
CA ARG A 202 12.14 -1.12 -8.05
C ARG A 202 11.04 -1.92 -8.76
N GLU A 203 9.79 -1.67 -8.41
CA GLU A 203 8.61 -2.32 -8.98
C GLU A 203 8.10 -1.59 -10.23
N VAL A 204 8.29 -0.25 -10.27
CA VAL A 204 7.87 0.63 -11.38
C VAL A 204 9.12 1.19 -12.06
N ASP A 205 9.14 1.18 -13.40
CA ASP A 205 10.27 1.73 -14.15
C ASP A 205 10.35 3.26 -14.08
N SER A 206 11.55 3.81 -14.31
CA SER A 206 11.79 5.25 -14.26
C SER A 206 10.99 6.02 -15.32
N ALA A 207 10.72 5.41 -16.47
CA ALA A 207 9.97 6.06 -17.53
C ALA A 207 8.49 6.24 -17.14
N THR A 208 7.87 5.27 -16.46
CA THR A 208 6.53 5.42 -15.88
C THR A 208 6.49 6.54 -14.85
N VAL A 209 7.47 6.57 -13.94
CA VAL A 209 7.54 7.61 -12.90
C VAL A 209 7.68 8.98 -13.51
N ALA A 210 8.54 9.14 -14.53
CA ALA A 210 8.78 10.43 -15.20
C ALA A 210 7.56 10.96 -15.98
N ASP A 211 6.73 10.06 -16.52
CA ASP A 211 5.55 10.44 -17.33
C ASP A 211 4.28 10.60 -16.49
N ALA A 212 4.24 10.07 -15.27
CA ALA A 212 3.05 10.05 -14.44
C ALA A 212 2.91 11.30 -13.55
N LEU A 213 1.66 11.68 -13.26
CA LEU A 213 1.35 12.51 -12.10
C LEU A 213 1.57 11.67 -10.83
N VAL A 214 2.65 11.92 -10.12
CA VAL A 214 3.04 11.13 -8.95
C VAL A 214 2.41 11.67 -7.68
N VAL A 215 1.70 10.80 -6.95
CA VAL A 215 1.11 11.09 -5.64
C VAL A 215 1.60 10.05 -4.62
N VAL A 216 1.84 10.47 -3.40
CA VAL A 216 2.37 9.61 -2.32
C VAL A 216 1.59 9.81 -1.01
N GLU A 217 1.85 8.97 -0.01
CA GLU A 217 1.29 9.20 1.34
C GLU A 217 2.00 10.35 2.06
N SER A 218 3.33 10.38 1.95
CA SER A 218 4.21 11.38 2.55
C SER A 218 5.51 11.46 1.77
N VAL A 219 5.86 12.64 1.31
CA VAL A 219 7.11 12.89 0.58
C VAL A 219 8.32 12.54 1.45
N ALA A 220 8.29 12.92 2.73
CA ALA A 220 9.35 12.59 3.66
C ALA A 220 9.54 11.08 3.84
N ALA A 221 8.43 10.30 3.85
CA ALA A 221 8.49 8.85 4.00
C ALA A 221 9.04 8.16 2.75
N VAL A 222 8.59 8.51 1.55
CA VAL A 222 9.02 7.83 0.30
C VAL A 222 10.46 8.17 -0.08
N LEU A 223 10.95 9.36 0.26
CA LEU A 223 12.32 9.80 -0.01
C LEU A 223 13.31 9.50 1.13
N ALA A 224 12.84 8.96 2.24
CA ALA A 224 13.70 8.55 3.35
C ALA A 224 14.77 7.53 2.87
N PRO A 225 15.94 7.49 3.52
CA PRO A 225 16.94 6.48 3.20
C PRO A 225 16.42 5.06 3.52
N PRO A 226 16.96 4.02 2.86
CA PRO A 226 16.64 2.63 3.19
C PRO A 226 16.86 2.34 4.69
N PRO A 227 16.04 1.47 5.29
CA PRO A 227 14.96 0.68 4.69
C PRO A 227 13.59 1.37 4.70
N ALA A 228 13.49 2.65 4.92
CA ALA A 228 12.22 3.35 5.10
C ALA A 228 11.59 3.82 3.79
N GLY A 229 12.37 4.44 2.89
CA GLY A 229 11.90 4.95 1.59
C GLY A 229 11.82 3.89 0.51
N CYS A 230 11.54 4.30 -0.73
CA CYS A 230 11.40 3.39 -1.86
C CYS A 230 12.34 3.75 -3.02
N ASN A 231 12.86 2.70 -3.66
CA ASN A 231 13.72 2.83 -4.83
C ASN A 231 12.95 3.29 -6.08
N ASP A 232 11.64 3.06 -6.14
CA ASP A 232 10.81 3.47 -7.28
C ASP A 232 10.87 4.99 -7.54
N LEU A 233 11.06 5.79 -6.48
CA LEU A 233 11.19 7.25 -6.59
C LEU A 233 12.64 7.72 -6.44
N ARG A 234 13.42 7.07 -5.57
CA ARG A 234 14.81 7.50 -5.33
C ARG A 234 15.73 7.23 -6.52
N LEU A 235 15.63 6.04 -7.14
CA LEU A 235 16.48 5.72 -8.29
C LEU A 235 16.26 6.66 -9.49
N PRO A 236 15.02 7.00 -9.92
CA PRO A 236 14.84 8.00 -10.98
C PRO A 236 15.41 9.38 -10.65
N ILE A 237 15.43 9.78 -9.37
CA ILE A 237 16.10 11.03 -8.93
C ILE A 237 17.61 10.88 -9.03
N GLU A 238 18.18 9.79 -8.55
CA GLU A 238 19.63 9.51 -8.62
C GLU A 238 20.10 9.37 -10.08
N GLU A 239 19.25 8.86 -10.97
CA GLU A 239 19.49 8.76 -12.42
C GLU A 239 19.34 10.12 -13.14
N GLY A 240 18.87 11.17 -12.46
CA GLY A 240 18.65 12.48 -13.04
C GLY A 240 17.47 12.57 -14.01
N LEU A 241 16.56 11.61 -13.98
CA LEU A 241 15.36 11.57 -14.82
C LEU A 241 14.22 12.42 -14.27
N ILE A 242 14.17 12.60 -12.96
CA ILE A 242 13.22 13.47 -12.27
C ILE A 242 13.93 14.23 -11.14
N GLU A 243 13.35 15.36 -10.75
CA GLU A 243 13.71 16.10 -9.55
C GLU A 243 12.80 15.67 -8.37
N PRO A 244 13.19 15.86 -7.10
CA PRO A 244 12.30 15.62 -5.96
C PRO A 244 10.95 16.33 -6.07
N GLY A 245 10.92 17.53 -6.67
CA GLY A 245 9.71 18.32 -6.94
C GLY A 245 8.79 17.72 -8.01
N HIS A 246 9.17 16.61 -8.67
CA HIS A 246 8.30 15.88 -9.58
C HIS A 246 7.16 15.17 -8.84
N ILE A 247 7.33 14.86 -7.57
CA ILE A 247 6.24 14.36 -6.73
C ILE A 247 5.21 15.46 -6.57
N HIS A 248 4.07 15.29 -7.25
CA HIS A 248 3.05 16.33 -7.38
C HIS A 248 2.38 16.67 -6.05
N ALA A 249 1.99 15.66 -5.29
CA ALA A 249 1.24 15.86 -4.05
C ALA A 249 1.38 14.69 -3.07
N GLU A 250 1.11 14.97 -1.81
CA GLU A 250 0.65 13.97 -0.86
C GLU A 250 -0.86 13.76 -1.01
N ILE A 251 -1.33 12.53 -0.77
CA ILE A 251 -2.75 12.19 -0.98
C ILE A 251 -3.70 13.00 -0.08
N GLY A 252 -3.23 13.45 1.10
CA GLY A 252 -3.99 14.32 1.99
C GLY A 252 -4.24 15.71 1.40
N GLU A 253 -3.34 16.21 0.55
CA GLU A 253 -3.53 17.49 -0.16
C GLU A 253 -4.62 17.38 -1.24
N LEU A 254 -4.78 16.19 -1.87
CA LEU A 254 -5.89 15.95 -2.78
C LEU A 254 -7.23 15.88 -2.05
N LEU A 255 -7.26 15.24 -0.87
CA LEU A 255 -8.46 15.13 -0.04
C LEU A 255 -8.99 16.50 0.40
N THR A 256 -8.09 17.42 0.75
CA THR A 256 -8.45 18.78 1.18
C THR A 256 -8.69 19.75 0.02
N GLY A 257 -8.42 19.32 -1.23
CA GLY A 257 -8.51 20.18 -2.40
C GLY A 257 -7.35 21.20 -2.52
N ALA A 258 -6.31 21.09 -1.68
CA ALA A 258 -5.11 21.95 -1.75
C ALA A 258 -4.31 21.72 -3.04
N LYS A 259 -4.36 20.51 -3.58
CA LYS A 259 -3.79 20.13 -4.88
C LYS A 259 -4.85 19.49 -5.75
N ALA A 260 -4.82 19.75 -7.04
CA ALA A 260 -5.67 19.08 -8.02
C ALA A 260 -5.13 17.66 -8.28
N GLY A 261 -6.04 16.70 -8.50
CA GLY A 261 -5.70 15.36 -8.97
C GLY A 261 -5.51 15.34 -10.49
N ARG A 262 -6.05 14.29 -11.13
CA ARG A 262 -6.06 14.13 -12.59
C ARG A 262 -6.67 15.37 -13.28
N THR A 263 -5.96 15.90 -14.27
CA THR A 263 -6.40 17.10 -15.03
C THR A 263 -6.78 16.79 -16.48
N SER A 264 -6.47 15.59 -16.98
CA SER A 264 -6.76 15.16 -18.36
C SER A 264 -7.13 13.69 -18.40
N PRO A 265 -8.04 13.29 -19.30
CA PRO A 265 -8.42 11.89 -19.48
C PRO A 265 -7.25 10.95 -19.82
N ASP A 266 -6.27 11.48 -20.55
CA ASP A 266 -5.11 10.72 -21.04
C ASP A 266 -3.92 10.73 -20.06
N GLN A 267 -3.98 11.54 -18.99
CA GLN A 267 -2.92 11.63 -18.01
C GLN A 267 -2.72 10.30 -17.28
N ILE A 268 -1.49 9.80 -17.26
CA ILE A 268 -1.10 8.68 -16.41
C ILE A 268 -0.95 9.19 -14.98
N THR A 269 -1.48 8.47 -14.00
CA THR A 269 -1.34 8.82 -12.59
C THR A 269 -0.73 7.65 -11.82
N LEU A 270 0.19 7.93 -10.92
CA LEU A 270 0.88 6.93 -10.09
C LEU A 270 0.72 7.28 -8.61
N TYR A 271 0.18 6.35 -7.84
CA TYR A 271 0.25 6.39 -6.39
C TYR A 271 1.30 5.39 -5.89
N LYS A 272 2.40 5.91 -5.33
CA LYS A 272 3.44 5.08 -4.70
C LYS A 272 3.29 5.11 -3.19
N SER A 273 3.15 3.92 -2.61
CA SER A 273 2.98 3.72 -1.17
C SER A 273 4.18 2.99 -0.57
N VAL A 274 4.63 3.45 0.58
CA VAL A 274 5.59 2.74 1.46
C VAL A 274 4.94 2.32 2.79
N GLY A 275 3.68 2.75 2.98
CA GLY A 275 2.91 2.55 4.20
C GLY A 275 3.40 3.46 5.34
N VAL A 276 2.51 4.25 5.88
CA VAL A 276 2.77 5.17 6.98
C VAL A 276 1.99 4.77 8.22
N ALA A 277 2.59 4.96 9.40
CA ALA A 277 2.02 4.51 10.67
C ALA A 277 0.68 5.17 11.01
N ALA A 278 0.41 6.38 10.49
CA ALA A 278 -0.89 7.04 10.63
C ALA A 278 -2.05 6.24 10.01
N GLN A 279 -1.81 5.47 8.94
CA GLN A 279 -2.81 4.56 8.37
C GLN A 279 -3.10 3.39 9.31
N ASP A 280 -2.05 2.86 9.95
CA ASP A 280 -2.19 1.78 10.94
C ASP A 280 -2.95 2.30 12.17
N ALA A 281 -2.70 3.56 12.60
CA ALA A 281 -3.40 4.20 13.69
C ALA A 281 -4.91 4.36 13.41
N ALA A 282 -5.27 4.88 12.24
CA ALA A 282 -6.67 5.03 11.84
C ALA A 282 -7.40 3.68 11.75
N ALA A 283 -6.76 2.65 11.20
CA ALA A 283 -7.33 1.31 11.14
C ALA A 283 -7.48 0.68 12.54
N ALA A 284 -6.49 0.88 13.41
CA ALA A 284 -6.53 0.36 14.78
C ALA A 284 -7.67 0.98 15.60
N ASP A 285 -7.91 2.30 15.47
CA ASP A 285 -9.02 2.99 16.14
C ASP A 285 -10.37 2.43 15.69
N LEU A 286 -10.58 2.24 14.38
CA LEU A 286 -11.79 1.63 13.83
C LEU A 286 -12.01 0.21 14.36
N VAL A 287 -10.95 -0.61 14.38
CA VAL A 287 -11.00 -2.00 14.88
C VAL A 287 -11.32 -2.02 16.37
N LEU A 288 -10.63 -1.21 17.18
CA LEU A 288 -10.83 -1.15 18.63
C LEU A 288 -12.25 -0.67 18.98
N THR A 289 -12.72 0.37 18.30
CA THR A 289 -14.09 0.89 18.47
C THR A 289 -15.14 -0.17 18.11
N ALA A 290 -14.95 -0.89 16.99
CA ALA A 290 -15.85 -1.95 16.58
C ALA A 290 -15.83 -3.14 17.55
N ALA A 291 -14.65 -3.56 17.99
CA ALA A 291 -14.46 -4.66 18.93
C ALA A 291 -15.16 -4.39 20.28
N ARG A 292 -14.97 -3.18 20.85
CA ARG A 292 -15.64 -2.75 22.09
C ARG A 292 -17.16 -2.77 21.94
N ARG A 293 -17.68 -2.25 20.84
CA ARG A 293 -19.15 -2.24 20.58
C ARG A 293 -19.74 -3.65 20.46
N GLN A 294 -18.96 -4.61 19.96
CA GLN A 294 -19.40 -5.99 19.73
C GLN A 294 -19.01 -6.94 20.87
N GLY A 295 -18.32 -6.47 21.91
CA GLY A 295 -17.86 -7.30 23.03
C GLY A 295 -16.81 -8.34 22.59
N LEU A 296 -15.99 -8.04 21.58
CA LEU A 296 -14.94 -8.93 21.06
C LEU A 296 -13.60 -8.67 21.75
N GLY A 297 -12.82 -9.74 21.91
CA GLY A 297 -11.50 -9.69 22.52
C GLY A 297 -11.45 -10.33 23.91
N VAL A 298 -10.27 -10.29 24.52
CA VAL A 298 -10.01 -10.78 25.87
C VAL A 298 -9.42 -9.64 26.68
N THR A 299 -9.99 -9.34 27.84
CA THR A 299 -9.44 -8.34 28.76
C THR A 299 -8.30 -8.96 29.57
N ILE A 300 -7.16 -8.29 29.61
CA ILE A 300 -5.97 -8.67 30.38
C ILE A 300 -5.67 -7.54 31.36
N ASP A 301 -5.54 -7.88 32.64
CA ASP A 301 -5.07 -6.96 33.69
C ASP A 301 -3.54 -6.96 33.70
N LEU A 302 -2.92 -5.82 33.41
CA LEU A 302 -1.46 -5.66 33.43
C LEU A 302 -0.98 -5.03 34.73
N SER A 303 -1.87 -4.70 35.69
CA SER A 303 -1.54 -4.05 36.95
C SER A 303 -1.24 -5.04 38.09
N ALA A 304 -1.27 -6.34 37.82
CA ALA A 304 -1.07 -7.40 38.80
C ALA A 304 0.42 -7.73 39.04
#